data_7f148c8059b18463e0702320db8e31ca
#
_entry.id   7f148c8059b18463e0702320db8e31ca
#
_cell.length_a   1.000
_cell.length_b   1.000
_cell.length_c   1.000
_cell.angle_alpha   90.00
_cell.angle_beta   90.00
_cell.angle_gamma   90.00
#
_symmetry.space_group_name_H-M   'P 1'
#
loop_
_entity.id
_entity.type
_entity.pdbx_description
1 polymer ?
#
loop_
_entity_poly.entity_id
_entity_poly.type
_entity_poly.pdbx_seq_one_letter_code
_entity_poly.pdbx_strand_id
1 'polypeptide(L)'
;MIERLISLLSYNPKEPLIFSSGLFLILFLGFSFIYMLLRHRLQPRLVFVTLFSYYFYYKSSGLFFFLLAVVTVSDFFIAKRIQQLDDSCQSDEARKTIDRKRKALVVLSLIIDLGLLGYFKYTNFFAGMICQMIGHNFQPWDIFLPVGISFFTFQSMSYTIDVYRRSLKPLPHLLDYAFYVSFFPQLVAGPIVRASDFAPQISKPIVITNDMFARGVYFIIIGLFKKAVISDYISLNFVDRIFDNPMLYSGLENLVGIYGYALQIYCDFSGYSDMAIGIALLLGFHFPQNFNAPYRSISITDFWRRWHISLSTWIRDYIYISLGGNRKGKVRQYINLIITMLLGGLWHGASLNFVAWGGMHGLALAVHKFFSQHIMHHDRNYVSRGIKKVLAVVLTFHFVCFTWIFFRQNTFAAGWTMIKQIFMNFHPELLLQFVNGYKYVLAFMVFGFVTHFLPDRWQEAIIGALKRSNVVVYAVLITAVIYIVIQVKSSTIQPFIYFQF
;
A
#
# COMPACT_ATOMS: atom_id res chain seq x y z
N MET A 1 -5.71 -26.94 -26.89
CA MET A 1 -6.61 -26.38 -25.84
C MET A 1 -6.03 -26.55 -24.44
N ILE A 2 -5.64 -27.78 -24.06
CA ILE A 2 -5.03 -28.08 -22.73
C ILE A 2 -3.74 -27.32 -22.52
N GLU A 3 -2.81 -27.27 -23.47
CA GLU A 3 -1.54 -26.54 -23.38
C GLU A 3 -1.76 -25.02 -23.18
N ARG A 4 -2.73 -24.44 -23.88
CA ARG A 4 -3.11 -23.03 -23.67
C ARG A 4 -3.67 -22.78 -22.26
N LEU A 5 -4.44 -23.72 -21.72
CA LEU A 5 -4.94 -23.61 -20.34
C LEU A 5 -3.80 -23.72 -19.34
N ILE A 6 -2.88 -24.67 -19.53
CA ILE A 6 -1.70 -24.83 -18.69
C ILE A 6 -0.84 -23.55 -18.74
N SER A 7 -0.55 -23.00 -19.92
CA SER A 7 0.24 -21.77 -20.04
C SER A 7 -0.46 -20.56 -19.38
N LEU A 8 -1.79 -20.47 -19.47
CA LEU A 8 -2.57 -19.41 -18.82
C LEU A 8 -2.52 -19.50 -17.29
N LEU A 9 -2.53 -20.72 -16.75
CA LEU A 9 -2.52 -20.98 -15.31
C LEU A 9 -1.13 -21.05 -14.70
N SER A 10 -0.08 -21.19 -15.52
CA SER A 10 1.33 -21.19 -15.07
C SER A 10 1.84 -19.77 -14.83
N TYR A 11 2.92 -19.66 -14.04
CA TYR A 11 3.58 -18.38 -13.78
C TYR A 11 4.17 -17.80 -15.07
N ASN A 12 3.90 -16.52 -15.30
CA ASN A 12 4.51 -15.71 -16.34
C ASN A 12 4.92 -14.35 -15.72
N PRO A 13 6.21 -14.01 -15.66
CA PRO A 13 6.66 -12.75 -15.06
C PRO A 13 6.16 -11.50 -15.79
N LYS A 14 5.79 -11.63 -17.09
CA LYS A 14 5.23 -10.52 -17.89
C LYS A 14 3.73 -10.31 -17.65
N GLU A 15 3.05 -11.29 -17.06
CA GLU A 15 1.60 -11.28 -16.84
C GLU A 15 1.27 -11.72 -15.40
N PRO A 16 1.71 -10.96 -14.38
CA PRO A 16 1.36 -11.27 -13.00
C PRO A 16 -0.14 -11.19 -12.78
N LEU A 17 -0.66 -12.05 -11.91
CA LEU A 17 -2.09 -12.04 -11.56
C LEU A 17 -2.39 -10.83 -10.66
N ILE A 18 -3.13 -9.87 -11.19
CA ILE A 18 -3.60 -8.67 -10.48
C ILE A 18 -5.12 -8.57 -10.53
N PHE A 19 -5.74 -7.85 -9.59
CA PHE A 19 -7.20 -7.75 -9.47
C PHE A 19 -7.89 -7.14 -10.70
N SER A 20 -7.21 -6.31 -11.46
CA SER A 20 -7.72 -5.71 -12.71
C SER A 20 -7.53 -6.59 -13.94
N SER A 21 -6.96 -7.80 -13.82
CA SER A 21 -6.78 -8.71 -14.95
C SER A 21 -8.06 -9.53 -15.24
N GLY A 22 -8.33 -9.77 -16.52
CA GLY A 22 -9.47 -10.61 -16.93
C GLY A 22 -9.38 -12.04 -16.38
N LEU A 23 -8.14 -12.59 -16.31
CA LEU A 23 -7.90 -13.91 -15.71
C LEU A 23 -8.32 -13.94 -14.24
N PHE A 24 -7.98 -12.89 -13.47
CA PHE A 24 -8.39 -12.81 -12.06
C PHE A 24 -9.92 -12.81 -11.92
N LEU A 25 -10.63 -12.04 -12.75
CA LEU A 25 -12.09 -11.98 -12.68
C LEU A 25 -12.74 -13.36 -12.92
N ILE A 26 -12.24 -14.12 -13.89
CA ILE A 26 -12.73 -15.48 -14.18
C ILE A 26 -12.42 -16.41 -13.00
N LEU A 27 -11.17 -16.40 -12.51
CA LEU A 27 -10.76 -17.22 -11.37
C LEU A 27 -11.54 -16.85 -10.11
N PHE A 28 -11.78 -15.56 -9.87
CA PHE A 28 -12.53 -15.10 -8.71
C PHE A 28 -14.00 -15.48 -8.75
N LEU A 29 -14.62 -15.55 -9.93
CA LEU A 29 -15.99 -16.10 -10.07
C LEU A 29 -16.05 -17.58 -9.70
N GLY A 30 -15.13 -18.40 -10.23
CA GLY A 30 -15.03 -19.82 -9.85
C GLY A 30 -14.70 -20.01 -8.37
N PHE A 31 -13.75 -19.24 -7.86
CA PHE A 31 -13.40 -19.20 -6.43
C PHE A 31 -14.61 -18.85 -5.57
N SER A 32 -15.35 -17.81 -5.91
CA SER A 32 -16.51 -17.34 -5.16
C SER A 32 -17.62 -18.39 -5.12
N PHE A 33 -17.84 -19.10 -6.20
CA PHE A 33 -18.81 -20.20 -6.26
C PHE A 33 -18.44 -21.30 -5.25
N ILE A 34 -17.21 -21.82 -5.28
CA ILE A 34 -16.73 -22.84 -4.36
C ILE A 34 -16.73 -22.32 -2.91
N TYR A 35 -16.28 -21.06 -2.72
CA TYR A 35 -16.28 -20.43 -1.40
C TYR A 35 -17.66 -20.39 -0.77
N MET A 36 -18.71 -20.06 -1.54
CA MET A 36 -20.09 -20.02 -1.05
C MET A 36 -20.59 -21.40 -0.59
N LEU A 37 -20.14 -22.49 -1.23
CA LEU A 37 -20.44 -23.86 -0.78
C LEU A 37 -19.72 -24.21 0.53
N LEU A 38 -18.51 -23.70 0.72
CA LEU A 38 -17.66 -24.01 1.87
C LEU A 38 -17.80 -23.03 3.06
N ARG A 39 -18.47 -21.87 2.87
CA ARG A 39 -18.45 -20.76 3.83
C ARG A 39 -18.86 -21.11 5.26
N HIS A 40 -19.74 -22.10 5.42
CA HIS A 40 -20.23 -22.53 6.74
C HIS A 40 -19.33 -23.60 7.38
N ARG A 41 -18.34 -24.16 6.67
CA ARG A 41 -17.43 -25.19 7.17
C ARG A 41 -16.04 -24.59 7.39
N LEU A 42 -15.67 -24.36 8.65
CA LEU A 42 -14.45 -23.61 9.00
C LEU A 42 -13.20 -24.21 8.34
N GLN A 43 -12.87 -25.46 8.62
CA GLN A 43 -11.62 -26.06 8.13
C GLN A 43 -11.54 -26.15 6.60
N PRO A 44 -12.54 -26.68 5.85
CA PRO A 44 -12.49 -26.69 4.40
C PRO A 44 -12.38 -25.30 3.78
N ARG A 45 -13.06 -24.30 4.37
CA ARG A 45 -12.97 -22.90 3.94
C ARG A 45 -11.55 -22.37 4.11
N LEU A 46 -10.93 -22.57 5.26
CA LEU A 46 -9.56 -22.09 5.52
C LEU A 46 -8.55 -22.74 4.57
N VAL A 47 -8.65 -24.06 4.38
CA VAL A 47 -7.78 -24.79 3.45
C VAL A 47 -7.94 -24.27 2.03
N PHE A 48 -9.18 -24.16 1.54
CA PHE A 48 -9.47 -23.73 0.18
C PHE A 48 -8.95 -22.31 -0.09
N VAL A 49 -9.25 -21.36 0.80
CA VAL A 49 -8.81 -19.96 0.65
C VAL A 49 -7.29 -19.84 0.77
N THR A 50 -6.65 -20.60 1.68
CA THR A 50 -5.19 -20.60 1.80
C THR A 50 -4.53 -21.14 0.54
N LEU A 51 -5.01 -22.27 -0.01
CA LEU A 51 -4.48 -22.84 -1.26
C LEU A 51 -4.66 -21.87 -2.43
N PHE A 52 -5.82 -21.23 -2.56
CA PHE A 52 -6.05 -20.23 -3.59
C PHE A 52 -5.12 -19.02 -3.40
N SER A 53 -4.87 -18.59 -2.16
CA SER A 53 -3.97 -17.48 -1.86
C SER A 53 -2.52 -17.79 -2.23
N TYR A 54 -2.03 -19.00 -1.95
CA TYR A 54 -0.72 -19.46 -2.40
C TYR A 54 -0.64 -19.58 -3.91
N TYR A 55 -1.70 -20.04 -4.59
CA TYR A 55 -1.77 -20.05 -6.04
C TYR A 55 -1.76 -18.63 -6.63
N PHE A 56 -2.53 -17.70 -6.04
CA PHE A 56 -2.51 -16.28 -6.43
C PHE A 56 -1.10 -15.69 -6.32
N TYR A 57 -0.40 -16.01 -5.23
CA TYR A 57 0.97 -15.56 -5.03
C TYR A 57 1.96 -16.24 -5.99
N TYR A 58 1.80 -17.53 -6.27
CA TYR A 58 2.56 -18.23 -7.30
C TYR A 58 2.40 -17.56 -8.67
N LYS A 59 1.21 -17.19 -9.06
CA LYS A 59 0.95 -16.47 -10.32
C LYS A 59 1.55 -15.06 -10.36
N SER A 60 1.83 -14.47 -9.22
CA SER A 60 2.43 -13.14 -9.11
C SER A 60 3.96 -13.16 -8.94
N SER A 61 4.52 -14.20 -8.31
CA SER A 61 5.94 -14.26 -7.92
C SER A 61 6.62 -15.61 -8.16
N GLY A 62 5.99 -16.55 -8.87
CA GLY A 62 6.56 -17.84 -9.17
C GLY A 62 6.88 -18.66 -7.90
N LEU A 63 8.03 -19.34 -7.89
CA LEU A 63 8.45 -20.19 -6.78
C LEU A 63 8.75 -19.44 -5.47
N PHE A 64 8.78 -18.10 -5.49
CA PHE A 64 8.98 -17.31 -4.26
C PHE A 64 7.83 -17.45 -3.24
N PHE A 65 6.74 -18.13 -3.57
CA PHE A 65 5.74 -18.52 -2.57
C PHE A 65 6.32 -19.39 -1.44
N PHE A 66 7.45 -20.07 -1.66
CA PHE A 66 8.17 -20.79 -0.60
C PHE A 66 8.71 -19.85 0.48
N LEU A 67 9.07 -18.59 0.14
CA LEU A 67 9.50 -17.60 1.14
C LEU A 67 8.35 -17.25 2.09
N LEU A 68 7.15 -17.07 1.52
CA LEU A 68 5.94 -16.86 2.31
C LEU A 68 5.67 -18.06 3.25
N ALA A 69 5.87 -19.29 2.76
CA ALA A 69 5.73 -20.49 3.58
C ALA A 69 6.77 -20.54 4.71
N VAL A 70 8.05 -20.22 4.41
CA VAL A 70 9.12 -20.18 5.43
C VAL A 70 8.80 -19.18 6.53
N VAL A 71 8.44 -17.94 6.18
CA VAL A 71 8.03 -16.90 7.14
C VAL A 71 6.80 -17.35 7.94
N THR A 72 5.81 -17.93 7.27
CA THR A 72 4.60 -18.45 7.94
C THR A 72 4.94 -19.51 8.99
N VAL A 73 5.76 -20.48 8.64
CA VAL A 73 6.11 -21.58 9.55
C VAL A 73 6.99 -21.07 10.70
N SER A 74 8.05 -20.31 10.39
CA SER A 74 8.99 -19.82 11.41
C SER A 74 8.29 -18.94 12.45
N ASP A 75 7.49 -17.96 12.02
CA ASP A 75 6.87 -17.01 12.95
C ASP A 75 5.74 -17.64 13.77
N PHE A 76 5.00 -18.59 13.19
CA PHE A 76 4.03 -19.34 13.95
C PHE A 76 4.68 -20.08 15.12
N PHE A 77 5.75 -20.85 14.89
CA PHE A 77 6.42 -21.60 15.95
C PHE A 77 7.15 -20.69 16.94
N ILE A 78 7.78 -19.62 16.47
CA ILE A 78 8.41 -18.61 17.33
C ILE A 78 7.37 -17.98 18.25
N ALA A 79 6.23 -17.52 17.73
CA ALA A 79 5.16 -16.92 18.53
C ALA A 79 4.59 -17.91 19.57
N LYS A 80 4.36 -19.17 19.17
CA LYS A 80 3.97 -20.24 20.10
C LYS A 80 4.99 -20.42 21.22
N ARG A 81 6.30 -20.45 20.88
CA ARG A 81 7.36 -20.61 21.88
C ARG A 81 7.46 -19.42 22.83
N ILE A 82 7.26 -18.20 22.32
CA ILE A 82 7.20 -16.98 23.15
C ILE A 82 6.09 -17.10 24.20
N GLN A 83 4.89 -17.56 23.81
CA GLN A 83 3.77 -17.75 24.73
C GLN A 83 4.05 -18.87 25.74
N GLN A 84 4.55 -20.03 25.32
CA GLN A 84 4.88 -21.14 26.20
C GLN A 84 5.90 -20.73 27.28
N LEU A 85 6.90 -19.93 26.93
CA LEU A 85 7.86 -19.39 27.88
C LEU A 85 7.18 -18.43 28.89
N ASP A 86 6.22 -17.65 28.44
CA ASP A 86 5.47 -16.74 29.31
C ASP A 86 4.59 -17.52 30.31
N ASP A 87 3.89 -18.55 29.81
CA ASP A 87 3.02 -19.41 30.61
C ASP A 87 3.82 -20.24 31.65
N SER A 88 5.10 -20.54 31.38
CA SER A 88 5.99 -21.28 32.28
C SER A 88 6.59 -20.43 33.39
N CYS A 89 6.31 -19.12 33.43
CA CYS A 89 6.87 -18.20 34.42
C CYS A 89 6.16 -18.33 35.77
N GLN A 90 6.81 -19.01 36.74
CA GLN A 90 6.26 -19.28 38.06
C GLN A 90 6.80 -18.38 39.19
N SER A 91 7.91 -17.63 38.94
CA SER A 91 8.51 -16.77 39.94
C SER A 91 9.10 -15.50 39.33
N ASP A 92 9.21 -14.41 40.10
CA ASP A 92 9.78 -13.14 39.67
C ASP A 92 11.27 -13.24 39.33
N GLU A 93 12.02 -14.16 39.95
CA GLU A 93 13.43 -14.41 39.63
C GLU A 93 13.56 -15.07 38.25
N ALA A 94 12.72 -16.04 37.91
CA ALA A 94 12.70 -16.68 36.61
C ALA A 94 12.28 -15.70 35.50
N ARG A 95 11.49 -14.68 35.82
CA ARG A 95 10.93 -13.72 34.86
C ARG A 95 11.99 -13.00 34.02
N LYS A 96 13.07 -12.53 34.64
CA LYS A 96 14.17 -11.87 33.91
C LYS A 96 14.82 -12.80 32.87
N THR A 97 15.02 -14.05 33.20
CA THR A 97 15.61 -15.06 32.31
C THR A 97 14.62 -15.40 31.19
N ILE A 98 13.35 -15.56 31.50
CA ILE A 98 12.29 -15.83 30.53
C ILE A 98 12.12 -14.65 29.58
N ASP A 99 12.09 -13.42 30.05
CA ASP A 99 11.98 -12.23 29.20
C ASP A 99 13.20 -12.07 28.26
N ARG A 100 14.41 -12.47 28.69
CA ARG A 100 15.59 -12.54 27.80
C ARG A 100 15.41 -13.59 26.68
N LYS A 101 14.92 -14.79 27.02
CA LYS A 101 14.65 -15.85 26.05
C LYS A 101 13.55 -15.43 25.07
N ARG A 102 12.47 -14.84 25.55
CA ARG A 102 11.37 -14.30 24.72
C ARG A 102 11.90 -13.22 23.77
N LYS A 103 12.73 -12.28 24.28
CA LYS A 103 13.36 -11.26 23.45
C LYS A 103 14.27 -11.86 22.38
N ALA A 104 15.06 -12.88 22.71
CA ALA A 104 15.91 -13.56 21.74
C ALA A 104 15.11 -14.21 20.60
N LEU A 105 13.93 -14.78 20.90
CA LEU A 105 13.02 -15.35 19.90
C LEU A 105 12.43 -14.27 18.99
N VAL A 106 12.04 -13.11 19.53
CA VAL A 106 11.60 -11.97 18.68
C VAL A 106 12.74 -11.50 17.79
N VAL A 107 13.94 -11.37 18.32
CA VAL A 107 15.13 -10.99 17.51
C VAL A 107 15.37 -12.01 16.41
N LEU A 108 15.22 -13.31 16.69
CA LEU A 108 15.33 -14.36 15.68
C LEU A 108 14.29 -14.21 14.55
N SER A 109 13.01 -13.98 14.89
CA SER A 109 11.94 -13.69 13.92
C SER A 109 12.29 -12.46 13.07
N LEU A 110 12.72 -11.36 13.71
CA LEU A 110 13.14 -10.16 12.99
C LEU A 110 14.35 -10.38 12.07
N ILE A 111 15.30 -11.22 12.48
CA ILE A 111 16.46 -11.59 11.62
C ILE A 111 16.00 -12.38 10.40
N ILE A 112 15.07 -13.32 10.55
CA ILE A 112 14.50 -14.08 9.42
C ILE A 112 13.77 -13.11 8.48
N ASP A 113 12.83 -12.35 8.98
CA ASP A 113 11.97 -11.46 8.20
C ASP A 113 12.76 -10.34 7.50
N LEU A 114 13.55 -9.60 8.27
CA LEU A 114 14.38 -8.51 7.74
C LEU A 114 15.58 -9.02 6.96
N GLY A 115 16.08 -10.21 7.25
CA GLY A 115 17.14 -10.87 6.48
C GLY A 115 16.68 -11.23 5.07
N LEU A 116 15.48 -11.82 4.95
CA LEU A 116 14.87 -12.08 3.64
C LEU A 116 14.60 -10.78 2.88
N LEU A 117 13.97 -9.82 3.53
CA LEU A 117 13.72 -8.51 2.93
C LEU A 117 15.03 -7.81 2.54
N GLY A 118 16.05 -7.88 3.40
CA GLY A 118 17.38 -7.34 3.19
C GLY A 118 18.05 -7.93 1.96
N TYR A 119 18.03 -9.24 1.84
CA TYR A 119 18.62 -9.93 0.71
C TYR A 119 17.95 -9.56 -0.61
N PHE A 120 16.64 -9.68 -0.71
CA PHE A 120 15.95 -9.47 -1.98
C PHE A 120 15.82 -8.00 -2.37
N LYS A 121 15.68 -7.09 -1.43
CA LYS A 121 15.42 -5.68 -1.73
C LYS A 121 16.65 -4.79 -1.63
N TYR A 122 17.53 -5.02 -0.66
CA TYR A 122 18.58 -4.05 -0.32
C TYR A 122 20.00 -4.47 -0.67
N THR A 123 20.24 -5.72 -1.07
CA THR A 123 21.60 -6.23 -1.34
C THR A 123 22.32 -5.41 -2.41
N ASN A 124 21.70 -5.21 -3.58
CA ASN A 124 22.29 -4.41 -4.66
C ASN A 124 22.52 -2.95 -4.26
N PHE A 125 21.62 -2.36 -3.49
CA PHE A 125 21.74 -0.99 -3.02
C PHE A 125 22.95 -0.80 -2.09
N PHE A 126 23.07 -1.63 -1.05
CA PHE A 126 24.19 -1.52 -0.10
C PHE A 126 25.52 -1.94 -0.72
N ALA A 127 25.54 -3.00 -1.54
CA ALA A 127 26.74 -3.42 -2.25
C ALA A 127 27.23 -2.34 -3.22
N GLY A 128 26.31 -1.72 -3.97
CA GLY A 128 26.64 -0.60 -4.85
C GLY A 128 27.20 0.61 -4.11
N MET A 129 26.60 0.98 -2.96
CA MET A 129 27.13 2.05 -2.11
C MET A 129 28.52 1.74 -1.58
N ILE A 130 28.77 0.55 -1.06
CA ILE A 130 30.09 0.13 -0.55
C ILE A 130 31.12 0.17 -1.68
N CYS A 131 30.82 -0.42 -2.85
CA CYS A 131 31.74 -0.42 -4.00
C CYS A 131 32.05 1.03 -4.43
N GLN A 132 31.06 1.90 -4.50
CA GLN A 132 31.29 3.31 -4.84
C GLN A 132 32.21 4.00 -3.81
N MET A 133 32.04 3.74 -2.51
CA MET A 133 32.88 4.31 -1.45
C MET A 133 34.35 3.87 -1.53
N ILE A 134 34.61 2.64 -2.01
CA ILE A 134 35.96 2.09 -2.15
C ILE A 134 36.52 2.25 -3.58
N GLY A 135 35.82 3.00 -4.45
CA GLY A 135 36.27 3.29 -5.80
C GLY A 135 36.18 2.12 -6.81
N HIS A 136 35.37 1.10 -6.49
CA HIS A 136 35.13 -0.03 -7.40
C HIS A 136 33.82 0.09 -8.17
N ASN A 137 33.82 -0.34 -9.43
CA ASN A 137 32.61 -0.47 -10.22
C ASN A 137 31.79 -1.66 -9.75
N PHE A 138 30.51 -1.44 -9.45
CA PHE A 138 29.57 -2.48 -9.04
C PHE A 138 28.66 -2.84 -10.20
N GLN A 139 28.57 -4.14 -10.51
CA GLN A 139 27.56 -4.68 -11.40
C GLN A 139 26.45 -5.28 -10.56
N PRO A 140 25.19 -4.80 -10.69
CA PRO A 140 24.07 -5.34 -9.93
C PRO A 140 23.90 -6.84 -10.17
N TRP A 141 23.68 -7.58 -9.11
CA TRP A 141 23.33 -9.00 -9.19
C TRP A 141 21.90 -9.17 -9.68
N ASP A 142 21.65 -10.25 -10.42
CA ASP A 142 20.30 -10.59 -10.88
C ASP A 142 19.46 -11.17 -9.72
N ILE A 143 18.98 -10.29 -8.86
CA ILE A 143 18.14 -10.65 -7.71
C ILE A 143 16.71 -10.21 -8.02
N PHE A 144 15.85 -11.19 -8.33
CA PHE A 144 14.43 -10.93 -8.53
C PHE A 144 13.75 -10.53 -7.21
N LEU A 145 13.08 -9.37 -7.17
CA LEU A 145 12.33 -8.91 -6.00
C LEU A 145 10.93 -9.55 -5.96
N PRO A 146 10.64 -10.46 -5.00
CA PRO A 146 9.33 -11.08 -4.91
C PRO A 146 8.24 -10.04 -4.58
N VAL A 147 7.17 -10.06 -5.36
CA VAL A 147 6.06 -9.14 -5.19
C VAL A 147 5.43 -9.30 -3.80
N GLY A 148 5.16 -8.20 -3.11
CA GLY A 148 4.52 -8.21 -1.79
C GLY A 148 5.41 -8.61 -0.62
N ILE A 149 6.72 -8.90 -0.82
CA ILE A 149 7.63 -9.30 0.27
C ILE A 149 7.62 -8.27 1.41
N SER A 150 7.62 -6.98 1.11
CA SER A 150 7.59 -5.91 2.11
C SER A 150 6.27 -5.88 2.92
N PHE A 151 5.16 -6.32 2.34
CA PHE A 151 3.84 -6.33 2.99
C PHE A 151 3.69 -7.49 3.97
N PHE A 152 3.92 -8.72 3.51
CA PHE A 152 3.78 -9.87 4.41
C PHE A 152 4.87 -9.89 5.50
N THR A 153 6.09 -9.37 5.22
CA THR A 153 7.12 -9.17 6.25
C THR A 153 6.61 -8.29 7.39
N PHE A 154 5.98 -7.15 7.06
CA PHE A 154 5.43 -6.27 8.10
C PHE A 154 4.26 -6.89 8.86
N GLN A 155 3.43 -7.70 8.21
CA GLN A 155 2.36 -8.46 8.87
C GLN A 155 2.93 -9.48 9.85
N SER A 156 3.90 -10.29 9.43
CA SER A 156 4.55 -11.31 10.25
C SER A 156 5.28 -10.69 11.44
N MET A 157 6.11 -9.68 11.19
CA MET A 157 6.82 -8.94 12.26
C MET A 157 5.85 -8.39 13.30
N SER A 158 4.73 -7.77 12.86
CA SER A 158 3.75 -7.22 13.80
C SER A 158 3.11 -8.29 14.67
N TYR A 159 2.79 -9.46 14.10
CA TYR A 159 2.24 -10.58 14.85
C TYR A 159 3.20 -11.08 15.95
N THR A 160 4.46 -11.35 15.60
CA THR A 160 5.45 -11.84 16.57
C THR A 160 5.76 -10.80 17.66
N ILE A 161 5.85 -9.50 17.30
CA ILE A 161 6.03 -8.41 18.26
C ILE A 161 4.81 -8.28 19.18
N ASP A 162 3.59 -8.38 18.66
CA ASP A 162 2.37 -8.24 19.47
C ASP A 162 2.19 -9.41 20.44
N VAL A 163 2.55 -10.63 20.08
CA VAL A 163 2.63 -11.77 21.00
C VAL A 163 3.68 -11.54 22.09
N TYR A 164 4.86 -11.04 21.72
CA TYR A 164 5.90 -10.69 22.69
C TYR A 164 5.42 -9.61 23.68
N ARG A 165 4.72 -8.58 23.18
CA ARG A 165 4.14 -7.50 24.00
C ARG A 165 2.96 -7.92 24.85
N ARG A 166 2.50 -9.16 24.73
CA ARG A 166 1.29 -9.70 25.39
C ARG A 166 0.01 -8.98 24.97
N SER A 167 0.01 -8.30 23.86
CA SER A 167 -1.17 -7.63 23.29
C SER A 167 -2.01 -8.57 22.42
N LEU A 168 -1.43 -9.70 22.00
CA LEU A 168 -2.09 -10.74 21.21
C LEU A 168 -1.68 -12.12 21.73
N LYS A 169 -2.64 -13.06 21.82
CA LYS A 169 -2.34 -14.48 21.99
C LYS A 169 -2.04 -15.10 20.62
N PRO A 170 -1.07 -16.05 20.53
CA PRO A 170 -0.77 -16.70 19.28
C PRO A 170 -1.98 -17.48 18.76
N LEU A 171 -2.14 -17.49 17.45
CA LEU A 171 -3.19 -18.27 16.78
C LEU A 171 -3.05 -19.76 17.11
N PRO A 172 -4.17 -20.47 17.28
CA PRO A 172 -4.15 -21.84 17.78
C PRO A 172 -3.52 -22.84 16.81
N HIS A 173 -3.79 -22.71 15.50
CA HIS A 173 -3.34 -23.64 14.47
C HIS A 173 -2.49 -22.94 13.40
N LEU A 174 -1.54 -23.68 12.82
CA LEU A 174 -0.72 -23.19 11.72
C LEU A 174 -1.58 -22.75 10.51
N LEU A 175 -2.67 -23.44 10.25
CA LEU A 175 -3.58 -23.09 9.17
C LEU A 175 -4.25 -21.72 9.38
N ASP A 176 -4.61 -21.37 10.62
CA ASP A 176 -5.20 -20.05 10.93
C ASP A 176 -4.18 -18.93 10.66
N TYR A 177 -2.92 -19.17 11.02
CA TYR A 177 -1.85 -18.21 10.77
C TYR A 177 -1.47 -18.15 9.29
N ALA A 178 -1.39 -19.29 8.60
CA ALA A 178 -1.18 -19.35 7.16
C ALA A 178 -2.28 -18.60 6.40
N PHE A 179 -3.55 -18.81 6.78
CA PHE A 179 -4.68 -18.08 6.23
C PHE A 179 -4.51 -16.56 6.44
N TYR A 180 -4.16 -16.12 7.67
CA TYR A 180 -3.97 -14.70 7.97
C TYR A 180 -2.89 -14.06 7.11
N VAL A 181 -1.68 -14.63 7.07
CA VAL A 181 -0.55 -14.02 6.38
C VAL A 181 -0.72 -14.09 4.86
N SER A 182 -1.26 -15.21 4.34
CA SER A 182 -1.39 -15.43 2.90
C SER A 182 -2.68 -14.90 2.27
N PHE A 183 -3.64 -14.39 3.03
CA PHE A 183 -4.97 -14.02 2.52
C PHE A 183 -4.86 -13.09 1.30
N PHE A 184 -5.21 -13.61 0.12
CA PHE A 184 -4.87 -13.01 -1.17
C PHE A 184 -5.31 -11.55 -1.36
N PRO A 185 -6.42 -11.04 -0.77
CA PRO A 185 -6.79 -9.66 -0.97
C PRO A 185 -5.78 -8.66 -0.38
N GLN A 186 -5.08 -9.01 0.70
CA GLN A 186 -4.09 -8.14 1.35
C GLN A 186 -2.64 -8.43 0.92
N LEU A 187 -2.36 -9.66 0.41
CA LEU A 187 -1.03 -10.25 0.34
C LEU A 187 -0.03 -9.44 -0.50
N VAL A 188 -0.47 -8.88 -1.61
CA VAL A 188 0.42 -8.25 -2.60
C VAL A 188 0.59 -6.75 -2.36
N ALA A 189 -0.50 -6.02 -2.23
CA ALA A 189 -0.52 -4.57 -2.03
C ALA A 189 -1.83 -4.07 -1.38
N GLY A 190 -2.52 -4.94 -0.67
CA GLY A 190 -3.68 -4.58 0.14
C GLY A 190 -3.29 -3.76 1.39
N PRO A 191 -4.25 -3.37 2.22
CA PRO A 191 -3.94 -2.79 3.51
C PRO A 191 -3.08 -3.73 4.36
N ILE A 192 -2.11 -3.21 5.11
CA ILE A 192 -1.32 -3.99 6.08
C ILE A 192 -2.24 -4.27 7.29
N VAL A 193 -2.95 -5.40 7.22
CA VAL A 193 -3.93 -5.78 8.25
C VAL A 193 -3.21 -6.43 9.42
N ARG A 194 -3.55 -6.03 10.64
CA ARG A 194 -2.95 -6.61 11.85
C ARG A 194 -3.65 -7.89 12.27
N ALA A 195 -2.89 -8.79 12.88
CA ALA A 195 -3.46 -10.02 13.43
C ALA A 195 -4.50 -9.73 14.51
N SER A 196 -4.31 -8.69 15.34
CA SER A 196 -5.30 -8.25 16.34
C SER A 196 -6.69 -7.96 15.75
N ASP A 197 -6.74 -7.41 14.53
CA ASP A 197 -7.98 -7.01 13.88
C ASP A 197 -8.58 -8.15 13.03
N PHE A 198 -7.73 -9.01 12.48
CA PHE A 198 -8.13 -10.05 11.54
C PHE A 198 -8.36 -11.43 12.19
N ALA A 199 -7.50 -11.84 13.14
CA ALA A 199 -7.59 -13.15 13.78
C ALA A 199 -8.97 -13.43 14.41
N PRO A 200 -9.63 -12.45 15.09
CA PRO A 200 -10.97 -12.70 15.64
C PRO A 200 -12.05 -12.97 14.59
N GLN A 201 -11.80 -12.65 13.32
CA GLN A 201 -12.75 -12.84 12.22
C GLN A 201 -12.64 -14.27 11.62
N ILE A 202 -11.47 -14.92 11.75
CA ILE A 202 -11.20 -16.22 11.11
C ILE A 202 -12.15 -17.31 11.59
N SER A 203 -12.33 -17.41 12.92
CA SER A 203 -13.14 -18.45 13.54
C SER A 203 -14.64 -18.14 13.58
N LYS A 204 -15.05 -16.90 13.30
CA LYS A 204 -16.45 -16.51 13.29
C LYS A 204 -17.22 -17.13 12.12
N PRO A 205 -18.52 -17.43 12.30
CA PRO A 205 -19.39 -17.76 11.18
C PRO A 205 -19.40 -16.62 10.15
N ILE A 206 -19.29 -16.97 8.88
CA ILE A 206 -19.34 -15.99 7.79
C ILE A 206 -20.80 -15.58 7.55
N VAL A 207 -21.06 -14.29 7.75
CA VAL A 207 -22.35 -13.66 7.48
C VAL A 207 -22.09 -12.48 6.53
N ILE A 208 -22.55 -12.59 5.30
CA ILE A 208 -22.45 -11.51 4.30
C ILE A 208 -23.78 -10.77 4.32
N THR A 209 -23.79 -9.56 4.89
CA THR A 209 -24.99 -8.72 4.91
C THR A 209 -25.19 -8.00 3.58
N ASN A 210 -26.40 -7.52 3.31
CA ASN A 210 -26.68 -6.70 2.13
C ASN A 210 -25.81 -5.43 2.08
N ASP A 211 -25.45 -4.87 3.25
CA ASP A 211 -24.56 -3.72 3.34
C ASP A 211 -23.13 -4.10 2.93
N MET A 212 -22.60 -5.22 3.43
CA MET A 212 -21.28 -5.72 3.03
C MET A 212 -21.22 -6.02 1.53
N PHE A 213 -22.28 -6.62 0.97
CA PHE A 213 -22.35 -6.93 -0.44
C PHE A 213 -22.36 -5.65 -1.30
N ALA A 214 -23.23 -4.68 -0.98
CA ALA A 214 -23.31 -3.42 -1.70
C ALA A 214 -22.00 -2.62 -1.62
N ARG A 215 -21.40 -2.50 -0.42
CA ARG A 215 -20.08 -1.87 -0.23
C ARG A 215 -18.98 -2.63 -0.97
N GLY A 216 -18.99 -3.96 -0.90
CA GLY A 216 -18.01 -4.81 -1.59
C GLY A 216 -18.00 -4.58 -3.09
N VAL A 217 -19.18 -4.62 -3.72
CA VAL A 217 -19.33 -4.33 -5.17
C VAL A 217 -18.94 -2.89 -5.48
N TYR A 218 -19.38 -1.91 -4.69
CA TYR A 218 -18.99 -0.51 -4.85
C TYR A 218 -17.46 -0.34 -4.86
N PHE A 219 -16.76 -0.89 -3.87
CA PHE A 219 -15.32 -0.76 -3.77
C PHE A 219 -14.57 -1.46 -4.90
N ILE A 220 -15.05 -2.60 -5.38
CA ILE A 220 -14.46 -3.27 -6.55
C ILE A 220 -14.62 -2.41 -7.80
N ILE A 221 -15.81 -1.89 -8.05
CA ILE A 221 -16.11 -1.07 -9.23
C ILE A 221 -15.28 0.21 -9.22
N ILE A 222 -15.30 0.97 -8.11
CA ILE A 222 -14.56 2.23 -8.02
C ILE A 222 -13.05 2.01 -8.04
N GLY A 223 -12.60 0.89 -7.44
CA GLY A 223 -11.19 0.50 -7.47
C GLY A 223 -10.71 0.17 -8.88
N LEU A 224 -11.47 -0.61 -9.64
CA LEU A 224 -11.20 -0.89 -11.05
C LEU A 224 -11.18 0.40 -11.88
N PHE A 225 -12.15 1.28 -11.68
CA PHE A 225 -12.22 2.54 -12.39
C PHE A 225 -11.01 3.44 -12.09
N LYS A 226 -10.65 3.61 -10.81
CA LYS A 226 -9.46 4.36 -10.41
C LYS A 226 -8.20 3.79 -11.05
N LYS A 227 -7.98 2.47 -10.97
CA LYS A 227 -6.77 1.81 -11.48
C LYS A 227 -6.73 1.83 -13.00
N ALA A 228 -7.71 1.21 -13.67
CA ALA A 228 -7.64 0.94 -15.09
C ALA A 228 -8.02 2.14 -15.97
N VAL A 229 -8.93 3.02 -15.49
CA VAL A 229 -9.42 4.14 -16.30
C VAL A 229 -8.65 5.44 -16.00
N ILE A 230 -8.45 5.78 -14.72
CA ILE A 230 -7.79 7.05 -14.39
C ILE A 230 -6.27 6.86 -14.39
N SER A 231 -5.76 5.98 -13.51
CA SER A 231 -4.32 5.85 -13.27
C SER A 231 -3.56 5.39 -14.50
N ASP A 232 -3.95 4.26 -15.09
CA ASP A 232 -3.21 3.67 -16.21
C ASP A 232 -3.29 4.53 -17.46
N TYR A 233 -4.44 5.17 -17.72
CA TYR A 233 -4.59 6.05 -18.87
C TYR A 233 -3.72 7.31 -18.76
N ILE A 234 -3.72 7.97 -17.60
CA ILE A 234 -2.90 9.18 -17.36
C ILE A 234 -1.41 8.82 -17.41
N SER A 235 -1.02 7.68 -16.84
CA SER A 235 0.36 7.18 -16.84
C SER A 235 0.89 7.06 -18.25
N LEU A 236 0.30 6.20 -19.05
CA LEU A 236 0.76 5.85 -20.40
C LEU A 236 0.74 7.00 -21.39
N ASN A 237 -0.29 7.85 -21.31
CA ASN A 237 -0.50 8.89 -22.31
C ASN A 237 0.14 10.23 -21.96
N PHE A 238 0.63 10.41 -20.71
CA PHE A 238 1.16 11.69 -20.31
C PHE A 238 2.30 11.59 -19.28
N VAL A 239 2.03 11.06 -18.09
CA VAL A 239 2.95 11.18 -16.94
C VAL A 239 4.27 10.48 -17.18
N ASP A 240 4.27 9.23 -17.67
CA ASP A 240 5.49 8.46 -17.88
C ASP A 240 6.40 9.16 -18.89
N ARG A 241 5.84 9.70 -19.98
CA ARG A 241 6.61 10.43 -21.01
C ARG A 241 7.32 11.65 -20.44
N ILE A 242 6.66 12.42 -19.57
CA ILE A 242 7.23 13.62 -18.97
C ILE A 242 8.31 13.27 -17.94
N PHE A 243 8.06 12.29 -17.09
CA PHE A 243 9.03 11.88 -16.06
C PHE A 243 10.25 11.18 -16.66
N ASP A 244 10.09 10.45 -17.77
CA ASP A 244 11.22 9.80 -18.45
C ASP A 244 12.14 10.81 -19.13
N ASN A 245 11.60 11.90 -19.70
CA ASN A 245 12.37 12.93 -20.42
C ASN A 245 11.89 14.36 -20.14
N PRO A 246 12.09 14.91 -18.93
CA PRO A 246 11.56 16.23 -18.54
C PRO A 246 12.03 17.38 -19.47
N MET A 247 13.24 17.24 -20.06
CA MET A 247 13.84 18.26 -20.92
C MET A 247 13.13 18.42 -22.27
N LEU A 248 12.34 17.44 -22.70
CA LEU A 248 11.60 17.49 -23.97
C LEU A 248 10.27 18.27 -23.87
N TYR A 249 9.89 18.63 -22.65
CA TYR A 249 8.60 19.23 -22.34
C TYR A 249 8.79 20.61 -21.70
N SER A 250 7.85 21.53 -21.95
CA SER A 250 7.81 22.83 -21.31
C SER A 250 7.65 22.71 -19.78
N GLY A 251 7.99 23.77 -19.06
CA GLY A 251 7.77 23.81 -17.61
C GLY A 251 6.31 23.70 -17.23
N LEU A 252 5.39 24.21 -18.06
CA LEU A 252 3.94 24.04 -17.88
C LEU A 252 3.55 22.55 -17.93
N GLU A 253 4.03 21.80 -18.93
CA GLU A 253 3.76 20.36 -19.06
C GLU A 253 4.39 19.57 -17.92
N ASN A 254 5.61 19.89 -17.51
CA ASN A 254 6.26 19.30 -16.34
C ASN A 254 5.45 19.53 -15.05
N LEU A 255 4.93 20.75 -14.81
CA LEU A 255 4.10 21.06 -13.65
C LEU A 255 2.80 20.25 -13.66
N VAL A 256 2.09 20.21 -14.79
CA VAL A 256 0.88 19.41 -14.93
C VAL A 256 1.19 17.90 -14.84
N GLY A 257 2.35 17.48 -15.32
CA GLY A 257 2.86 16.11 -15.18
C GLY A 257 2.99 15.68 -13.71
N ILE A 258 3.49 16.57 -12.83
CA ILE A 258 3.55 16.32 -11.38
C ILE A 258 2.15 16.15 -10.78
N TYR A 259 1.19 17.01 -11.17
CA TYR A 259 -0.20 16.85 -10.71
C TYR A 259 -0.85 15.57 -11.25
N GLY A 260 -0.51 15.21 -12.49
CA GLY A 260 -0.89 13.93 -13.09
C GLY A 260 -0.35 12.76 -12.29
N TYR A 261 0.93 12.80 -11.90
CA TYR A 261 1.54 11.76 -11.08
C TYR A 261 0.93 11.66 -9.68
N ALA A 262 0.63 12.80 -9.05
CA ALA A 262 -0.06 12.80 -7.76
C ALA A 262 -1.41 12.07 -7.84
N LEU A 263 -2.17 12.29 -8.93
CA LEU A 263 -3.44 11.60 -9.15
C LEU A 263 -3.23 10.13 -9.53
N GLN A 264 -2.24 9.83 -10.38
CA GLN A 264 -1.87 8.47 -10.79
C GLN A 264 -1.54 7.60 -9.59
N ILE A 265 -0.57 7.98 -8.75
CA ILE A 265 -0.15 7.18 -7.59
C ILE A 265 -1.29 7.00 -6.58
N TYR A 266 -2.11 8.03 -6.40
CA TYR A 266 -3.30 7.92 -5.56
C TYR A 266 -4.32 6.94 -6.14
N CYS A 267 -4.69 7.06 -7.41
CA CYS A 267 -5.69 6.22 -8.04
C CYS A 267 -5.21 4.77 -8.20
N ASP A 268 -3.92 4.56 -8.51
CA ASP A 268 -3.31 3.23 -8.58
C ASP A 268 -3.42 2.51 -7.23
N PHE A 269 -2.92 3.13 -6.17
CA PHE A 269 -2.83 2.47 -4.88
C PHE A 269 -4.15 2.45 -4.12
N SER A 270 -4.93 3.55 -4.12
CA SER A 270 -6.26 3.51 -3.52
C SER A 270 -7.20 2.59 -4.29
N GLY A 271 -7.08 2.51 -5.61
CA GLY A 271 -7.86 1.60 -6.43
C GLY A 271 -7.60 0.14 -6.08
N TYR A 272 -6.33 -0.24 -5.93
CA TYR A 272 -5.96 -1.58 -5.48
C TYR A 272 -6.48 -1.88 -4.05
N SER A 273 -6.30 -0.92 -3.14
CA SER A 273 -6.79 -1.04 -1.75
C SER A 273 -8.32 -1.16 -1.69
N ASP A 274 -9.04 -0.39 -2.50
CA ASP A 274 -10.51 -0.46 -2.59
C ASP A 274 -10.96 -1.84 -3.10
N MET A 275 -10.34 -2.37 -4.16
CA MET A 275 -10.62 -3.73 -4.63
C MET A 275 -10.35 -4.78 -3.56
N ALA A 276 -9.23 -4.67 -2.84
CA ALA A 276 -8.89 -5.58 -1.74
C ALA A 276 -9.93 -5.55 -0.61
N ILE A 277 -10.36 -4.36 -0.19
CA ILE A 277 -11.42 -4.17 0.81
C ILE A 277 -12.74 -4.73 0.29
N GLY A 278 -13.08 -4.45 -0.97
CA GLY A 278 -14.31 -4.93 -1.61
C GLY A 278 -14.37 -6.46 -1.67
N ILE A 279 -13.29 -7.10 -2.11
CA ILE A 279 -13.16 -8.56 -2.15
C ILE A 279 -13.28 -9.15 -0.74
N ALA A 280 -12.59 -8.57 0.24
CA ALA A 280 -12.69 -9.04 1.64
C ALA A 280 -14.12 -8.97 2.17
N LEU A 281 -14.86 -7.88 1.89
CA LEU A 281 -16.28 -7.73 2.27
C LEU A 281 -17.17 -8.79 1.62
N LEU A 282 -16.96 -9.12 0.35
CA LEU A 282 -17.70 -10.19 -0.35
C LEU A 282 -17.38 -11.58 0.22
N LEU A 283 -16.24 -11.75 0.88
CA LEU A 283 -15.86 -12.98 1.59
C LEU A 283 -16.26 -12.97 3.06
N GLY A 284 -16.90 -11.90 3.55
CA GLY A 284 -17.35 -11.79 4.94
C GLY A 284 -16.30 -11.27 5.91
N PHE A 285 -15.19 -10.66 5.41
CA PHE A 285 -14.11 -10.09 6.21
C PHE A 285 -14.07 -8.57 6.09
N HIS A 286 -13.64 -7.91 7.17
CA HIS A 286 -13.47 -6.46 7.22
C HIS A 286 -11.99 -6.11 7.23
N PHE A 287 -11.59 -5.22 6.32
CA PHE A 287 -10.27 -4.59 6.29
C PHE A 287 -10.34 -3.13 6.71
N PRO A 288 -9.28 -2.59 7.31
CA PRO A 288 -9.20 -1.17 7.61
C PRO A 288 -9.09 -0.34 6.31
N GLN A 289 -9.65 0.86 6.35
CA GLN A 289 -9.48 1.85 5.29
C GLN A 289 -8.00 2.25 5.16
N ASN A 290 -7.51 2.33 3.92
CA ASN A 290 -6.12 2.67 3.65
C ASN A 290 -5.92 4.11 3.15
N PHE A 291 -6.95 4.72 2.55
CA PHE A 291 -6.94 6.09 2.05
C PHE A 291 -8.23 6.82 2.43
N ASN A 292 -8.10 8.09 2.84
CA ASN A 292 -9.24 8.95 3.16
C ASN A 292 -9.04 10.34 2.55
N ALA A 293 -9.22 10.46 1.24
CA ALA A 293 -9.08 11.70 0.47
C ALA A 293 -7.84 12.54 0.89
N PRO A 294 -6.60 12.02 0.68
CA PRO A 294 -5.39 12.59 1.26
C PRO A 294 -5.05 14.00 0.76
N TYR A 295 -5.46 14.38 -0.45
CA TYR A 295 -5.19 15.73 -0.96
C TYR A 295 -6.13 16.81 -0.42
N ARG A 296 -7.09 16.45 0.45
CA ARG A 296 -7.87 17.40 1.26
C ARG A 296 -7.15 17.83 2.54
N SER A 297 -5.93 17.34 2.77
CA SER A 297 -5.19 17.55 4.01
C SER A 297 -4.78 19.00 4.21
N ILE A 298 -5.01 19.51 5.42
CA ILE A 298 -4.65 20.87 5.82
C ILE A 298 -3.24 20.98 6.41
N SER A 299 -2.51 19.87 6.52
CA SER A 299 -1.14 19.80 7.01
C SER A 299 -0.51 18.48 6.67
N ILE A 300 0.82 18.40 6.75
CA ILE A 300 1.55 17.14 6.53
C ILE A 300 1.18 16.06 7.57
N THR A 301 0.82 16.45 8.78
CA THR A 301 0.32 15.52 9.80
C THR A 301 -1.05 14.96 9.42
N ASP A 302 -1.95 15.79 8.87
CA ASP A 302 -3.25 15.36 8.38
C ASP A 302 -3.11 14.47 7.12
N PHE A 303 -2.12 14.78 6.25
CA PHE A 303 -1.82 13.95 5.08
C PHE A 303 -1.48 12.51 5.48
N TRP A 304 -0.58 12.28 6.42
CA TRP A 304 -0.21 10.95 6.90
C TRP A 304 -1.31 10.23 7.70
N ARG A 305 -2.35 10.92 8.14
CA ARG A 305 -3.56 10.32 8.71
C ARG A 305 -4.54 9.84 7.64
N ARG A 306 -4.35 10.27 6.38
CA ARG A 306 -5.24 10.00 5.24
C ARG A 306 -4.58 9.19 4.14
N TRP A 307 -3.27 9.22 4.04
CA TRP A 307 -2.45 8.49 3.07
C TRP A 307 -1.88 7.23 3.70
N HIS A 308 -2.10 6.06 2.99
CA HIS A 308 -1.55 4.76 3.39
C HIS A 308 -1.66 4.50 4.90
N ILE A 309 -2.88 4.59 5.42
CA ILE A 309 -3.20 4.62 6.85
C ILE A 309 -2.65 3.39 7.56
N SER A 310 -2.74 2.21 6.92
CA SER A 310 -2.25 0.95 7.48
C SER A 310 -0.73 0.97 7.69
N LEU A 311 0.05 1.48 6.74
CA LEU A 311 1.50 1.68 6.89
C LEU A 311 1.81 2.75 7.92
N SER A 312 1.15 3.92 7.85
CA SER A 312 1.37 5.04 8.75
C SER A 312 1.15 4.65 10.22
N THR A 313 0.12 3.84 10.48
CA THR A 313 -0.13 3.31 11.83
C THR A 313 0.88 2.24 12.20
N TRP A 314 1.32 1.40 11.26
CA TRP A 314 2.33 0.38 11.50
C TRP A 314 3.68 1.00 11.91
N ILE A 315 4.22 1.96 11.11
CA ILE A 315 5.50 2.61 11.44
C ILE A 315 5.41 3.44 12.72
N ARG A 316 4.25 4.02 13.04
CA ARG A 316 4.01 4.68 14.32
C ARG A 316 4.14 3.69 15.49
N ASP A 317 3.46 2.54 15.42
CA ASP A 317 3.30 1.66 16.58
C ASP A 317 4.52 0.74 16.80
N TYR A 318 5.21 0.37 15.72
CA TYR A 318 6.36 -0.55 15.81
C TYR A 318 7.73 0.16 15.71
N ILE A 319 7.81 1.36 15.12
CA ILE A 319 9.06 2.12 15.02
C ILE A 319 9.01 3.33 15.96
N TYR A 320 8.13 4.29 15.72
CA TYR A 320 8.12 5.57 16.45
C TYR A 320 7.92 5.38 17.95
N ILE A 321 6.95 4.58 18.39
CA ILE A 321 6.69 4.30 19.80
C ILE A 321 7.85 3.51 20.42
N SER A 322 8.46 2.57 19.69
CA SER A 322 9.60 1.78 20.17
C SER A 322 10.86 2.62 20.39
N LEU A 323 11.06 3.70 19.60
CA LEU A 323 12.12 4.68 19.80
C LEU A 323 11.89 5.62 21.01
N GLY A 324 10.75 5.45 21.69
CA GLY A 324 10.32 6.26 22.84
C GLY A 324 9.23 7.29 22.52
N GLY A 325 8.83 7.42 21.23
CA GLY A 325 7.74 8.30 20.82
C GLY A 325 7.93 9.75 21.27
N ASN A 326 6.95 10.29 22.00
CA ASN A 326 6.97 11.64 22.58
C ASN A 326 7.32 11.68 24.08
N ARG A 327 7.71 10.52 24.67
CA ARG A 327 7.89 10.38 26.13
C ARG A 327 9.27 10.88 26.62
N LYS A 328 10.26 11.01 25.70
CA LYS A 328 11.66 11.34 26.05
C LYS A 328 12.03 12.80 25.71
N GLY A 329 11.08 13.73 25.83
CA GLY A 329 11.30 15.15 25.56
C GLY A 329 11.08 15.54 24.09
N LYS A 330 11.00 16.87 23.84
CA LYS A 330 10.59 17.43 22.54
C LYS A 330 11.63 17.19 21.42
N VAL A 331 12.92 17.43 21.72
CA VAL A 331 14.02 17.23 20.74
C VAL A 331 14.05 15.76 20.28
N ARG A 332 14.00 14.82 21.22
CA ARG A 332 13.96 13.39 20.90
C ARG A 332 12.73 13.03 20.09
N GLN A 333 11.59 13.68 20.33
CA GLN A 333 10.37 13.49 19.55
C GLN A 333 10.56 13.86 18.08
N TYR A 334 11.20 15.00 17.78
CA TYR A 334 11.48 15.43 16.41
C TYR A 334 12.44 14.47 15.70
N ILE A 335 13.52 14.07 16.40
CA ILE A 335 14.46 13.06 15.90
C ILE A 335 13.73 11.73 15.59
N ASN A 336 12.89 11.27 16.49
CA ASN A 336 12.11 10.03 16.28
C ASN A 336 11.19 10.13 15.05
N LEU A 337 10.56 11.29 14.79
CA LEU A 337 9.75 11.52 13.59
C LEU A 337 10.62 11.41 12.33
N ILE A 338 11.78 12.06 12.31
CA ILE A 338 12.68 12.04 11.14
C ILE A 338 13.18 10.61 10.89
N ILE A 339 13.69 9.92 11.92
CA ILE A 339 14.15 8.51 11.78
C ILE A 339 13.02 7.62 11.26
N THR A 340 11.83 7.76 11.83
CA THR A 340 10.66 6.96 11.42
C THR A 340 10.32 7.16 9.93
N MET A 341 10.38 8.39 9.45
CA MET A 341 10.09 8.70 8.06
C MET A 341 11.23 8.33 7.10
N LEU A 342 12.49 8.42 7.52
CA LEU A 342 13.64 7.91 6.77
C LEU A 342 13.52 6.40 6.54
N LEU A 343 13.18 5.64 7.59
CA LEU A 343 12.95 4.20 7.49
C LEU A 343 11.72 3.88 6.64
N GLY A 344 10.65 4.69 6.73
CA GLY A 344 9.49 4.60 5.86
C GLY A 344 9.83 4.84 4.39
N GLY A 345 10.68 5.82 4.11
CA GLY A 345 11.20 6.07 2.77
C GLY A 345 12.01 4.89 2.24
N LEU A 346 12.96 4.39 3.01
CA LEU A 346 13.77 3.22 2.64
C LEU A 346 12.90 1.97 2.41
N TRP A 347 11.79 1.83 3.14
CA TRP A 347 10.85 0.73 2.94
C TRP A 347 10.20 0.77 1.54
N HIS A 348 9.91 1.96 1.00
CA HIS A 348 9.34 2.10 -0.34
C HIS A 348 10.31 1.61 -1.42
N GLY A 349 11.59 1.95 -1.35
CA GLY A 349 12.55 1.53 -2.36
C GLY A 349 14.01 1.64 -1.92
N ALA A 350 14.85 0.81 -2.48
CA ALA A 350 16.27 0.75 -2.22
C ALA A 350 17.04 1.83 -3.02
N SER A 351 16.76 3.11 -2.77
CA SER A 351 17.48 4.22 -3.37
C SER A 351 17.56 5.44 -2.44
N LEU A 352 18.56 6.29 -2.65
CA LEU A 352 18.72 7.55 -1.91
C LEU A 352 17.55 8.52 -2.14
N ASN A 353 16.87 8.45 -3.26
CA ASN A 353 15.69 9.27 -3.57
C ASN A 353 14.55 8.96 -2.59
N PHE A 354 14.30 7.70 -2.28
CA PHE A 354 13.28 7.31 -1.29
C PHE A 354 13.69 7.73 0.13
N VAL A 355 14.98 7.63 0.46
CA VAL A 355 15.49 8.12 1.76
C VAL A 355 15.33 9.63 1.87
N ALA A 356 15.67 10.38 0.81
CA ALA A 356 15.48 11.83 0.75
C ALA A 356 13.98 12.22 0.84
N TRP A 357 13.11 11.50 0.12
CA TRP A 357 11.66 11.67 0.20
C TRP A 357 11.16 11.48 1.64
N GLY A 358 11.56 10.40 2.30
CA GLY A 358 11.24 10.16 3.71
C GLY A 358 11.78 11.24 4.63
N GLY A 359 13.02 11.69 4.41
CA GLY A 359 13.66 12.79 5.15
C GLY A 359 12.89 14.10 5.03
N MET A 360 12.45 14.48 3.81
CA MET A 360 11.63 15.68 3.58
C MET A 360 10.31 15.61 4.35
N HIS A 361 9.61 14.47 4.31
CA HIS A 361 8.39 14.27 5.08
C HIS A 361 8.63 14.28 6.58
N GLY A 362 9.72 13.65 7.06
CA GLY A 362 10.11 13.65 8.47
C GLY A 362 10.41 15.04 9.00
N LEU A 363 11.16 15.83 8.22
CA LEU A 363 11.46 17.23 8.54
C LEU A 363 10.19 18.07 8.54
N ALA A 364 9.33 17.94 7.53
CA ALA A 364 8.08 18.67 7.47
C ALA A 364 7.14 18.35 8.64
N LEU A 365 7.09 17.08 9.09
CA LEU A 365 6.35 16.69 10.30
C LEU A 365 6.92 17.32 11.56
N ALA A 366 8.24 17.35 11.70
CA ALA A 366 8.92 17.96 12.84
C ALA A 366 8.70 19.49 12.88
N VAL A 367 8.86 20.16 11.73
CA VAL A 367 8.61 21.60 11.56
C VAL A 367 7.14 21.93 11.84
N HIS A 368 6.20 21.23 11.21
CA HIS A 368 4.77 21.44 11.46
C HIS A 368 4.43 21.30 12.95
N LYS A 369 4.99 20.29 13.61
CA LYS A 369 4.74 20.05 15.02
C LYS A 369 5.35 21.15 15.90
N PHE A 370 6.56 21.63 15.56
CA PHE A 370 7.20 22.76 16.25
C PHE A 370 6.34 24.02 16.14
N PHE A 371 5.94 24.41 14.92
CA PHE A 371 5.11 25.59 14.68
C PHE A 371 3.75 25.50 15.38
N SER A 372 3.07 24.36 15.27
CA SER A 372 1.76 24.15 15.90
C SER A 372 1.81 24.26 17.42
N GLN A 373 2.88 23.78 18.06
CA GLN A 373 3.01 23.75 19.51
C GLN A 373 3.56 25.04 20.12
N HIS A 374 4.50 25.74 19.44
CA HIS A 374 5.25 26.84 20.02
C HIS A 374 4.88 28.22 19.47
N ILE A 375 4.36 28.28 18.24
CA ILE A 375 4.08 29.55 17.56
C ILE A 375 2.57 29.78 17.46
N MET A 376 1.82 28.78 16.96
CA MET A 376 0.39 28.94 16.76
C MET A 376 -0.44 28.56 17.99
N HIS A 377 0.15 27.90 18.98
CA HIS A 377 -0.51 27.39 20.19
C HIS A 377 -1.83 26.65 19.88
N HIS A 378 -1.87 25.94 18.74
CA HIS A 378 -3.04 25.21 18.31
C HIS A 378 -3.31 24.01 19.22
N ASP A 379 -4.50 23.94 19.77
CA ASP A 379 -5.01 22.76 20.46
C ASP A 379 -5.12 21.57 19.49
N ARG A 380 -5.13 20.35 20.05
CA ARG A 380 -5.28 19.10 19.23
C ARG A 380 -6.50 19.08 18.36
N ASN A 381 -7.52 19.86 18.69
CA ASN A 381 -8.82 19.96 18.00
C ASN A 381 -8.94 21.20 17.09
N TYR A 382 -7.83 21.93 16.85
CA TYR A 382 -7.88 23.09 15.96
C TYR A 382 -8.33 22.69 14.54
N VAL A 383 -9.40 23.32 14.07
CA VAL A 383 -9.95 23.14 12.72
C VAL A 383 -9.82 24.45 11.95
N SER A 384 -8.96 24.48 10.95
CA SER A 384 -8.87 25.61 10.03
C SER A 384 -10.17 25.79 9.23
N ARG A 385 -10.67 27.04 9.08
CA ARG A 385 -11.91 27.35 8.37
C ARG A 385 -11.70 28.45 7.32
N GLY A 386 -12.63 28.54 6.38
CA GLY A 386 -12.63 29.58 5.34
C GLY A 386 -11.36 29.54 4.47
N ILE A 387 -10.88 30.71 4.09
CA ILE A 387 -9.71 30.88 3.20
C ILE A 387 -8.43 30.26 3.79
N LYS A 388 -8.25 30.30 5.11
CA LYS A 388 -7.09 29.67 5.78
C LYS A 388 -7.05 28.16 5.54
N LYS A 389 -8.21 27.50 5.51
CA LYS A 389 -8.30 26.08 5.17
C LYS A 389 -7.88 25.82 3.72
N VAL A 390 -8.37 26.64 2.79
CA VAL A 390 -8.03 26.51 1.37
C VAL A 390 -6.52 26.68 1.17
N LEU A 391 -5.91 27.73 1.74
CA LEU A 391 -4.47 27.96 1.66
C LEU A 391 -3.67 26.80 2.27
N ALA A 392 -4.10 26.26 3.41
CA ALA A 392 -3.45 25.13 4.07
C ALA A 392 -3.50 23.87 3.20
N VAL A 393 -4.65 23.58 2.54
CA VAL A 393 -4.78 22.46 1.59
C VAL A 393 -3.87 22.67 0.39
N VAL A 394 -3.87 23.86 -0.22
CA VAL A 394 -3.04 24.18 -1.38
C VAL A 394 -1.56 24.02 -1.04
N LEU A 395 -1.09 24.60 0.08
CA LEU A 395 0.30 24.47 0.51
C LEU A 395 0.71 23.02 0.78
N THR A 396 -0.15 22.27 1.48
CA THR A 396 0.12 20.85 1.78
C THR A 396 0.17 20.04 0.50
N PHE A 397 -0.77 20.24 -0.42
CA PHE A 397 -0.81 19.55 -1.71
C PHE A 397 0.46 19.81 -2.54
N HIS A 398 0.87 21.09 -2.66
CA HIS A 398 2.08 21.42 -3.44
C HIS A 398 3.36 20.90 -2.79
N PHE A 399 3.46 20.91 -1.45
CA PHE A 399 4.56 20.27 -0.76
C PHE A 399 4.61 18.76 -1.07
N VAL A 400 3.48 18.07 -1.02
CA VAL A 400 3.39 16.64 -1.35
C VAL A 400 3.74 16.41 -2.82
N CYS A 401 3.24 17.23 -3.74
CA CYS A 401 3.59 17.17 -5.17
C CYS A 401 5.09 17.38 -5.39
N PHE A 402 5.71 18.34 -4.71
CA PHE A 402 7.16 18.54 -4.75
C PHE A 402 7.93 17.29 -4.31
N THR A 403 7.49 16.63 -3.24
CA THR A 403 8.16 15.41 -2.76
C THR A 403 7.93 14.22 -3.70
N TRP A 404 6.79 14.16 -4.40
CA TRP A 404 6.52 13.14 -5.41
C TRP A 404 7.49 13.16 -6.60
N ILE A 405 8.11 14.30 -6.91
CA ILE A 405 9.16 14.38 -7.94
C ILE A 405 10.29 13.40 -7.62
N PHE A 406 10.79 13.44 -6.38
CA PHE A 406 11.89 12.58 -5.94
C PHE A 406 11.45 11.13 -5.73
N PHE A 407 10.19 10.89 -5.44
CA PHE A 407 9.63 9.54 -5.33
C PHE A 407 9.58 8.82 -6.68
N ARG A 408 9.25 9.54 -7.78
CA ARG A 408 9.09 8.95 -9.12
C ARG A 408 10.39 8.92 -9.91
N GLN A 409 11.27 9.89 -9.74
CA GLN A 409 12.51 10.01 -10.49
C GLN A 409 13.56 8.99 -10.01
N ASN A 410 14.29 8.43 -10.97
CA ASN A 410 15.32 7.42 -10.68
C ASN A 410 16.57 8.04 -10.02
N THR A 411 16.87 9.31 -10.28
CA THR A 411 18.02 10.02 -9.72
C THR A 411 17.62 11.38 -9.17
N PHE A 412 18.36 11.86 -8.18
CA PHE A 412 18.15 13.18 -7.60
C PHE A 412 18.37 14.30 -8.65
N ALA A 413 19.34 14.10 -9.54
CA ALA A 413 19.64 15.02 -10.63
C ALA A 413 18.47 15.17 -11.60
N ALA A 414 17.80 14.07 -11.97
CA ALA A 414 16.62 14.10 -12.83
C ALA A 414 15.45 14.86 -12.18
N GLY A 415 15.24 14.66 -10.88
CA GLY A 415 14.23 15.43 -10.12
C GLY A 415 14.54 16.93 -10.13
N TRP A 416 15.80 17.28 -9.95
CA TRP A 416 16.24 18.67 -9.99
C TRP A 416 16.12 19.30 -11.39
N THR A 417 16.39 18.52 -12.44
CA THR A 417 16.20 18.93 -13.84
C THR A 417 14.72 19.27 -14.11
N MET A 418 13.80 18.45 -13.65
CA MET A 418 12.35 18.71 -13.76
C MET A 418 11.94 20.02 -13.08
N ILE A 419 12.48 20.28 -11.88
CA ILE A 419 12.25 21.54 -11.17
C ILE A 419 12.78 22.73 -11.96
N LYS A 420 14.02 22.64 -12.49
CA LYS A 420 14.59 23.70 -13.33
C LYS A 420 13.72 23.98 -14.56
N GLN A 421 13.21 22.94 -15.25
CA GLN A 421 12.33 23.11 -16.39
C GLN A 421 11.08 23.93 -16.02
N ILE A 422 10.46 23.67 -14.87
CA ILE A 422 9.26 24.39 -14.43
C ILE A 422 9.53 25.89 -14.25
N PHE A 423 10.70 26.27 -13.70
CA PHE A 423 10.98 27.68 -13.41
C PHE A 423 11.66 28.43 -14.56
N MET A 424 12.45 27.74 -15.41
CA MET A 424 13.25 28.40 -16.46
C MET A 424 12.61 28.33 -17.86
N ASN A 425 11.77 27.31 -18.13
CA ASN A 425 11.21 27.05 -19.44
C ASN A 425 9.69 26.85 -19.38
N PHE A 426 8.98 27.77 -18.69
CA PHE A 426 7.55 27.56 -18.37
C PHE A 426 6.65 27.60 -19.62
N HIS A 427 6.89 28.48 -20.58
CA HIS A 427 6.20 28.59 -21.85
C HIS A 427 4.66 28.61 -21.80
N PRO A 428 4.03 29.59 -21.14
CA PRO A 428 2.57 29.66 -21.02
C PRO A 428 1.85 29.84 -22.36
N GLU A 429 2.53 30.32 -23.40
CA GLU A 429 2.01 30.44 -24.77
C GLU A 429 1.63 29.10 -25.38
N LEU A 430 2.21 28.02 -24.94
CA LEU A 430 1.89 26.65 -25.40
C LEU A 430 0.60 26.09 -24.77
N LEU A 431 -0.07 26.81 -23.84
CA LEU A 431 -1.24 26.30 -23.10
C LEU A 431 -2.33 25.76 -24.02
N LEU A 432 -2.71 26.49 -25.08
CA LEU A 432 -3.79 26.05 -25.99
C LEU A 432 -3.40 24.79 -26.76
N GLN A 433 -2.14 24.72 -27.24
CA GLN A 433 -1.61 23.54 -27.93
C GLN A 433 -1.59 22.33 -26.98
N PHE A 434 -1.12 22.53 -25.76
CA PHE A 434 -1.11 21.51 -24.69
C PHE A 434 -2.50 21.00 -24.40
N VAL A 435 -3.48 21.88 -24.16
CA VAL A 435 -4.87 21.49 -23.87
C VAL A 435 -5.47 20.69 -25.02
N ASN A 436 -5.26 21.11 -26.27
CA ASN A 436 -5.75 20.39 -27.45
C ASN A 436 -5.08 19.02 -27.61
N GLY A 437 -3.79 18.92 -27.39
CA GLY A 437 -3.03 17.67 -27.51
C GLY A 437 -3.40 16.64 -26.43
N TYR A 438 -3.64 17.09 -25.21
CA TYR A 438 -3.86 16.22 -24.05
C TYR A 438 -5.30 16.30 -23.49
N LYS A 439 -6.30 16.74 -24.26
CA LYS A 439 -7.66 17.01 -23.82
C LYS A 439 -8.31 15.85 -23.02
N TYR A 440 -8.10 14.59 -23.42
CA TYR A 440 -8.66 13.44 -22.73
C TYR A 440 -7.93 13.16 -21.42
N VAL A 441 -6.61 13.28 -21.38
CA VAL A 441 -5.82 13.15 -20.16
C VAL A 441 -6.26 14.21 -19.14
N LEU A 442 -6.36 15.46 -19.58
CA LEU A 442 -6.79 16.58 -18.75
C LEU A 442 -8.23 16.39 -18.25
N ALA A 443 -9.14 15.87 -19.09
CA ALA A 443 -10.50 15.55 -18.68
C ALA A 443 -10.52 14.49 -17.57
N PHE A 444 -9.72 13.40 -17.70
CA PHE A 444 -9.59 12.40 -16.64
C PHE A 444 -8.93 12.95 -15.37
N MET A 445 -7.92 13.83 -15.51
CA MET A 445 -7.32 14.50 -14.35
C MET A 445 -8.33 15.36 -13.61
N VAL A 446 -9.07 16.22 -14.32
CA VAL A 446 -10.12 17.06 -13.73
C VAL A 446 -11.18 16.19 -13.05
N PHE A 447 -11.66 15.15 -13.74
CA PHE A 447 -12.64 14.22 -13.17
C PHE A 447 -12.11 13.56 -11.90
N GLY A 448 -10.86 13.06 -11.91
CA GLY A 448 -10.24 12.42 -10.76
C GLY A 448 -10.08 13.37 -9.56
N PHE A 449 -9.65 14.61 -9.79
CA PHE A 449 -9.57 15.60 -8.72
C PHE A 449 -10.95 16.02 -8.22
N VAL A 450 -11.93 16.27 -9.11
CA VAL A 450 -13.30 16.62 -8.70
C VAL A 450 -13.89 15.52 -7.81
N THR A 451 -13.79 14.25 -8.23
CA THR A 451 -14.30 13.13 -7.45
C THR A 451 -13.56 12.96 -6.12
N HIS A 452 -12.25 13.24 -6.07
CA HIS A 452 -11.46 13.21 -4.84
C HIS A 452 -11.96 14.24 -3.79
N PHE A 453 -12.47 15.39 -4.23
CA PHE A 453 -12.97 16.44 -3.35
C PHE A 453 -14.49 16.33 -3.06
N LEU A 454 -15.20 15.33 -3.61
CA LEU A 454 -16.61 15.12 -3.29
C LEU A 454 -16.81 14.71 -1.81
N PRO A 455 -17.81 15.25 -1.12
CA PRO A 455 -18.14 14.85 0.25
C PRO A 455 -18.47 13.36 0.36
N ASP A 456 -18.11 12.75 1.48
CA ASP A 456 -18.31 11.29 1.71
C ASP A 456 -19.80 10.88 1.67
N ARG A 457 -20.73 11.84 1.89
CA ARG A 457 -22.17 11.62 1.72
C ARG A 457 -22.57 11.10 0.33
N TRP A 458 -21.82 11.47 -0.73
CA TRP A 458 -22.09 10.97 -2.08
C TRP A 458 -21.76 9.47 -2.20
N GLN A 459 -20.63 9.06 -1.62
CA GLN A 459 -20.27 7.64 -1.53
C GLN A 459 -21.36 6.84 -0.79
N GLU A 460 -21.77 7.31 0.38
CA GLU A 460 -22.81 6.64 1.18
C GLU A 460 -24.18 6.64 0.46
N ALA A 461 -24.51 7.70 -0.28
CA ALA A 461 -25.74 7.73 -1.08
C ALA A 461 -25.73 6.67 -2.20
N ILE A 462 -24.59 6.52 -2.91
CA ILE A 462 -24.43 5.49 -3.96
C ILE A 462 -24.52 4.09 -3.35
N ILE A 463 -23.82 3.83 -2.24
CA ILE A 463 -23.87 2.55 -1.53
C ILE A 463 -25.33 2.27 -1.05
N GLY A 464 -26.01 3.28 -0.52
CA GLY A 464 -27.40 3.18 -0.12
C GLY A 464 -28.37 2.88 -1.27
N ALA A 465 -28.10 3.40 -2.47
CA ALA A 465 -28.84 3.07 -3.68
C ALA A 465 -28.57 1.61 -4.12
N LEU A 466 -27.29 1.20 -4.14
CA LEU A 466 -26.90 -0.18 -4.45
C LEU A 466 -27.55 -1.18 -3.49
N LYS A 467 -27.57 -0.90 -2.19
CA LYS A 467 -28.18 -1.77 -1.18
C LYS A 467 -29.66 -2.05 -1.44
N ARG A 468 -30.36 -1.11 -2.09
CA ARG A 468 -31.80 -1.24 -2.48
C ARG A 468 -31.98 -1.80 -3.88
N SER A 469 -30.91 -2.00 -4.64
CA SER A 469 -30.96 -2.47 -6.01
C SER A 469 -31.12 -3.99 -6.08
N ASN A 470 -31.66 -4.48 -7.20
CA ASN A 470 -31.76 -5.89 -7.49
C ASN A 470 -30.52 -6.42 -8.25
N VAL A 471 -30.45 -7.73 -8.45
CA VAL A 471 -29.34 -8.40 -9.12
C VAL A 471 -29.07 -7.89 -10.55
N VAL A 472 -30.11 -7.46 -11.26
CA VAL A 472 -29.98 -6.97 -12.64
C VAL A 472 -29.17 -5.67 -12.68
N VAL A 473 -29.41 -4.75 -11.72
CA VAL A 473 -28.64 -3.50 -11.61
C VAL A 473 -27.16 -3.81 -11.39
N TYR A 474 -26.84 -4.74 -10.50
CA TYR A 474 -25.46 -5.16 -10.26
C TYR A 474 -24.83 -5.77 -11.53
N ALA A 475 -25.54 -6.64 -12.24
CA ALA A 475 -25.05 -7.25 -13.47
C ALA A 475 -24.76 -6.18 -14.54
N VAL A 476 -25.68 -5.24 -14.75
CA VAL A 476 -25.51 -4.12 -15.70
C VAL A 476 -24.30 -3.25 -15.31
N LEU A 477 -24.18 -2.86 -14.04
CA LEU A 477 -23.06 -2.05 -13.58
C LEU A 477 -21.71 -2.74 -13.75
N ILE A 478 -21.60 -4.01 -13.37
CA ILE A 478 -20.37 -4.78 -13.51
C ILE A 478 -20.01 -4.93 -15.01
N THR A 479 -21.00 -5.26 -15.87
CA THR A 479 -20.79 -5.37 -17.32
C THR A 479 -20.34 -4.04 -17.92
N ALA A 480 -20.98 -2.94 -17.55
CA ALA A 480 -20.60 -1.60 -18.03
C ALA A 480 -19.16 -1.24 -17.62
N VAL A 481 -18.77 -1.50 -16.37
CA VAL A 481 -17.41 -1.23 -15.89
C VAL A 481 -16.39 -2.12 -16.61
N ILE A 482 -16.66 -3.41 -16.77
CA ILE A 482 -15.78 -4.31 -17.53
C ILE A 482 -15.62 -3.82 -18.97
N TYR A 483 -16.71 -3.43 -19.62
CA TYR A 483 -16.69 -2.88 -20.98
C TYR A 483 -15.83 -1.62 -21.07
N ILE A 484 -16.00 -0.64 -20.15
CA ILE A 484 -15.20 0.59 -20.09
C ILE A 484 -13.72 0.24 -19.89
N VAL A 485 -13.40 -0.66 -18.96
CA VAL A 485 -12.03 -1.10 -18.69
C VAL A 485 -11.40 -1.71 -19.95
N ILE A 486 -12.13 -2.54 -20.69
CA ILE A 486 -11.63 -3.14 -21.94
C ILE A 486 -11.36 -2.06 -23.01
N GLN A 487 -12.23 -1.04 -23.12
CA GLN A 487 -12.07 0.03 -24.11
C GLN A 487 -10.90 0.97 -23.81
N VAL A 488 -10.64 1.24 -22.53
CA VAL A 488 -9.59 2.18 -22.10
C VAL A 488 -8.23 1.49 -21.93
N LYS A 489 -8.26 0.17 -21.68
CA LYS A 489 -7.03 -0.59 -21.42
C LYS A 489 -6.16 -0.66 -22.67
N SER A 490 -4.87 -0.28 -22.50
CA SER A 490 -3.86 -0.54 -23.52
C SER A 490 -3.59 -2.05 -23.66
N SER A 491 -2.93 -2.44 -24.76
CA SER A 491 -2.54 -3.83 -25.05
C SER A 491 -1.60 -4.44 -23.99
N THR A 492 -0.94 -3.60 -23.17
CA THR A 492 -0.03 -4.01 -22.11
C THR A 492 -0.68 -3.84 -20.74
N ILE A 493 -0.54 -4.88 -19.89
CA ILE A 493 -0.93 -4.82 -18.49
C ILE A 493 0.03 -3.88 -17.77
N GLN A 494 -0.47 -2.75 -17.25
CA GLN A 494 0.34 -1.89 -16.39
C GLN A 494 0.46 -2.54 -15.01
N PRO A 495 1.70 -2.83 -14.57
CA PRO A 495 1.90 -3.36 -13.22
C PRO A 495 1.45 -2.34 -12.19
N PHE A 496 1.12 -2.82 -11.01
CA PHE A 496 0.89 -1.95 -9.86
C PHE A 496 2.18 -1.15 -9.55
N ILE A 497 2.05 0.13 -9.23
CA ILE A 497 3.19 1.05 -9.08
C ILE A 497 4.24 0.54 -8.09
N TYR A 498 3.82 -0.14 -7.02
CA TYR A 498 4.74 -0.73 -6.02
C TYR A 498 5.47 -2.01 -6.49
N PHE A 499 5.19 -2.52 -7.68
CA PHE A 499 6.00 -3.59 -8.30
C PHE A 499 7.22 -3.04 -9.04
N GLN A 500 7.30 -1.72 -9.19
CA GLN A 500 8.38 -1.04 -9.88
C GLN A 500 9.51 -0.60 -8.94
N PHE A 501 9.34 -0.71 -7.62
CA PHE A 501 10.28 -0.23 -6.61
C PHE A 501 10.89 -1.34 -5.76
#